data_d71474bdebb121c4c4e8862bb5cc9c48
#
_entry.id   d71474bdebb121c4c4e8862bb5cc9c48
#
_cell.length_a   1.000
_cell.length_b   1.000
_cell.length_c   1.000
_cell.angle_alpha   90.00
_cell.angle_beta   90.00
_cell.angle_gamma   90.00
#
_symmetry.space_group_name_H-M   'P 1'
#
loop_
_entity.id
_entity.type
_entity.pdbx_description
1 polymer ?
#
loop_
_entity_poly.entity_id
_entity_poly.type
_entity_poly.pdbx_seq_one_letter_code
_entity_poly.pdbx_strand_id
1 'polypeptide(L)' 'MPLSLTTVERRILAVLAALIVLGLIGYAVL' A
#
# COMPACT_ATOMS: atom_id res chain seq x y z
N MET A 1 -8.23 -14.90 -0.92
CA MET A 1 -8.84 -13.88 -1.75
C MET A 1 -9.25 -14.45 -3.09
N PRO A 2 -10.46 -14.15 -3.55
CA PRO A 2 -10.92 -14.64 -4.85
C PRO A 2 -10.23 -13.95 -6.03
N LEU A 3 -9.50 -12.89 -5.78
CA LEU A 3 -8.79 -12.19 -6.83
C LEU A 3 -7.51 -12.92 -7.19
N SER A 4 -7.35 -13.25 -8.47
CA SER A 4 -6.16 -13.95 -8.95
C SER A 4 -5.05 -12.95 -9.27
N LEU A 5 -4.65 -12.19 -8.27
CA LEU A 5 -3.53 -11.28 -8.43
C LEU A 5 -2.22 -12.05 -8.38
N THR A 6 -1.31 -11.71 -9.25
CA THR A 6 0.03 -12.27 -9.20
C THR A 6 0.76 -11.74 -7.97
N THR A 7 1.80 -12.44 -7.55
CA THR A 7 2.62 -12.00 -6.43
C THR A 7 3.17 -10.60 -6.63
N VAL A 8 3.58 -10.31 -7.87
CA VAL A 8 4.13 -8.99 -8.21
C VAL A 8 3.07 -7.90 -8.06
N GLU A 9 1.88 -8.15 -8.57
CA GLU A 9 0.80 -7.17 -8.48
C GLU A 9 0.41 -6.90 -7.04
N ARG A 10 0.31 -7.95 -6.25
CA ARG A 10 0.00 -7.82 -4.83
C ARG A 10 1.06 -6.99 -4.11
N ARG A 11 2.32 -7.22 -4.44
CA ARG A 11 3.42 -6.48 -3.84
C ARG A 11 3.34 -5.00 -4.18
N ILE A 12 3.05 -4.68 -5.43
CA ILE A 12 2.93 -3.29 -5.87
C ILE A 12 1.80 -2.60 -5.10
N LEU A 13 0.66 -3.24 -5.00
CA LEU A 13 -0.47 -2.69 -4.26
C LEU A 13 -0.12 -2.47 -2.79
N ALA A 14 0.58 -3.41 -2.18
CA ALA A 14 0.99 -3.29 -0.79
C ALA A 14 1.95 -2.12 -0.57
N VAL A 15 2.88 -1.93 -1.48
CA VAL A 15 3.83 -0.81 -1.41
C VAL A 15 3.10 0.52 -1.54
N LEU A 16 2.18 0.62 -2.51
CA LEU A 16 1.41 1.84 -2.70
C LEU A 16 0.58 2.16 -1.46
N ALA A 17 -0.08 1.16 -0.90
CA ALA A 17 -0.88 1.35 0.31
C ALA A 17 -0.01 1.80 1.48
N ALA A 18 1.16 1.20 1.63
CA ALA A 18 2.09 1.58 2.70
C ALA A 18 2.56 3.03 2.55
N LEU A 19 2.84 3.45 1.32
CA LEU A 19 3.26 4.84 1.06
C LEU A 19 2.14 5.82 1.40
N ILE A 20 0.90 5.49 1.05
CA ILE A 20 -0.23 6.34 1.36
C ILE A 20 -0.40 6.47 2.87
N VAL A 21 -0.35 5.35 3.60
CA VAL A 21 -0.49 5.35 5.05
C VAL A 21 0.63 6.16 5.71
N LEU A 22 1.86 5.96 5.27
CA LEU A 22 3.01 6.70 5.81
C LEU A 22 2.88 8.19 5.54
N GLY A 23 2.41 8.54 4.34
CA GLY A 23 2.18 9.94 3.99
C GLY A 23 1.14 10.60 4.88
N LEU A 24 0.04 9.89 5.15
CA LEU A 24 -1.01 10.40 6.02
C LEU A 24 -0.53 10.56 7.46
N ILE A 25 0.20 9.58 7.95
CA ILE A 25 0.75 9.64 9.31
C ILE A 25 1.73 10.81 9.42
N GLY A 26 2.62 10.94 8.45
CA GLY A 26 3.56 12.05 8.44
C GLY A 26 2.88 13.40 8.41
N TYR A 27 1.82 13.53 7.62
CA TYR A 27 1.05 14.76 7.56
C TYR A 27 0.38 15.08 8.90
N ALA A 28 -0.15 14.06 9.56
CA ALA A 28 -0.84 14.26 10.84
C ALA A 28 0.13 14.58 11.98
N VAL A 29 1.33 14.05 11.91
CA VAL A 29 2.35 14.26 12.96
C VAL A 29 3.03 15.62 12.83
N LEU A 30 3.15 16.14 11.62
CA LEU A 30 3.76 17.46 11.41
C LEU A 30 2.83 18.59 11.91
#